data_49a87f7cbd6b84e7eb1c9be12fd0ec1c
#
_entry.id   49a87f7cbd6b84e7eb1c9be12fd0ec1c
#
_cell.length_a   1.000
_cell.length_b   1.000
_cell.length_c   1.000
_cell.angle_alpha   90.00
_cell.angle_beta   90.00
_cell.angle_gamma   90.00
#
_symmetry.space_group_name_H-M   'P 1'
#
loop_
_entity.id
_entity.type
_entity.pdbx_description
1 polymer ?
#
loop_
_entity_poly.entity_id
_entity_poly.type
_entity_poly.pdbx_seq_one_letter_code
_entity_poly.pdbx_strand_id
1 'polypeptide(L)'
;VGPDTDVPAGDIGVGGREVGYMAGMYKKLANNAASVFTGKGLSFGGSLIRPEATGYGTVYFADEMLKTRGKSFKGMRVSVSGSGNVAQYAVEKAMELGAKVVTVSDSSGTIIDEDGFTPEKLAILMDVKNHHYGRVSDYAARTGVKFEAGVRPWHVPVDIALPCATQNELDENDAQLLIKNGVLCVAEGANMPSTIEAAKAFEAAGVLYAPGKASNAGGVATSGLEMSQNAIRISWTREEVDARLLHIMQGIHAACLKYGKRADG
;
A
#
# COMPACT_ATOMS: atom_id res chain seq x y z
N VAL A 1 10.56 18.45 -18.86
CA VAL A 1 10.94 17.56 -17.75
C VAL A 1 12.24 18.05 -17.15
N GLY A 2 12.30 18.18 -15.85
CA GLY A 2 13.50 18.67 -15.16
C GLY A 2 13.30 18.78 -13.66
N PRO A 3 14.37 18.81 -12.85
CA PRO A 3 14.27 18.83 -11.39
C PRO A 3 13.52 20.04 -10.84
N ASP A 4 13.55 21.15 -11.57
CA ASP A 4 12.92 22.43 -11.19
C ASP A 4 11.67 22.75 -12.03
N THR A 5 11.23 21.82 -12.88
CA THR A 5 10.08 22.00 -13.78
C THR A 5 8.96 21.05 -13.41
N ASP A 6 9.20 19.76 -13.58
CA ASP A 6 8.32 18.67 -13.24
C ASP A 6 9.12 17.38 -13.03
N VAL A 7 8.74 16.58 -12.07
CA VAL A 7 9.42 15.32 -11.75
C VAL A 7 8.43 14.17 -11.91
N PRO A 8 8.37 13.54 -13.09
CA PRO A 8 7.46 12.42 -13.31
C PRO A 8 7.75 11.23 -12.39
N ALA A 9 6.69 10.52 -12.03
CA ALA A 9 6.73 9.34 -11.18
C ALA A 9 5.98 8.17 -11.82
N GLY A 10 6.29 6.95 -11.39
CA GLY A 10 5.56 5.76 -11.81
C GLY A 10 4.15 5.72 -11.21
N ASP A 11 3.21 5.13 -11.95
CA ASP A 11 1.87 4.80 -11.54
C ASP A 11 1.49 3.40 -12.08
N ILE A 12 0.21 3.06 -12.18
CA ILE A 12 -0.26 1.74 -12.63
C ILE A 12 0.47 1.31 -13.92
N GLY A 13 1.12 0.15 -13.86
CA GLY A 13 1.86 -0.42 -14.98
C GLY A 13 3.24 0.18 -15.26
N VAL A 14 3.67 1.19 -14.49
CA VAL A 14 4.97 1.85 -14.63
C VAL A 14 5.79 1.65 -13.37
N GLY A 15 6.73 0.73 -13.39
CA GLY A 15 7.61 0.41 -12.28
C GLY A 15 9.04 0.93 -12.47
N GLY A 16 9.95 0.47 -11.61
CA GLY A 16 11.36 0.86 -11.64
C GLY A 16 12.06 0.58 -12.97
N ARG A 17 11.61 -0.42 -13.73
CA ARG A 17 12.13 -0.74 -15.06
C ARG A 17 11.82 0.38 -16.06
N GLU A 18 10.56 0.78 -16.18
CA GLU A 18 10.11 1.83 -17.08
C GLU A 18 10.70 3.18 -16.71
N VAL A 19 10.72 3.50 -15.41
CA VAL A 19 11.37 4.70 -14.89
C VAL A 19 12.87 4.68 -15.19
N GLY A 20 13.52 3.51 -15.10
CA GLY A 20 14.92 3.33 -15.47
C GLY A 20 15.19 3.65 -16.95
N TYR A 21 14.32 3.22 -17.88
CA TYR A 21 14.44 3.57 -19.30
C TYR A 21 14.34 5.07 -19.52
N MET A 22 13.36 5.72 -18.90
CA MET A 22 13.16 7.17 -19.01
C MET A 22 14.34 7.95 -18.41
N ALA A 23 14.78 7.59 -17.22
CA ALA A 23 15.90 8.25 -16.53
C ALA A 23 17.22 8.08 -17.32
N GLY A 24 17.48 6.89 -17.86
CA GLY A 24 18.64 6.61 -18.71
C GLY A 24 18.62 7.42 -20.00
N MET A 25 17.49 7.52 -20.68
CA MET A 25 17.32 8.31 -21.88
C MET A 25 17.48 9.81 -21.59
N TYR A 26 16.86 10.31 -20.53
CA TYR A 26 17.01 11.71 -20.11
C TYR A 26 18.48 12.06 -19.87
N LYS A 27 19.18 11.23 -19.09
CA LYS A 27 20.62 11.41 -18.82
C LYS A 27 21.45 11.47 -20.09
N LYS A 28 21.14 10.62 -21.07
CA LYS A 28 21.83 10.58 -22.37
C LYS A 28 21.57 11.85 -23.20
N LEU A 29 20.32 12.31 -23.27
CA LEU A 29 19.94 13.47 -24.08
C LEU A 29 20.34 14.79 -23.48
N ALA A 30 20.15 14.95 -22.17
CA ALA A 30 20.49 16.18 -21.43
C ALA A 30 21.97 16.28 -21.03
N ASN A 31 22.74 15.19 -21.20
CA ASN A 31 24.12 15.07 -20.68
C ASN A 31 24.22 15.53 -19.21
N ASN A 32 23.23 15.17 -18.41
CA ASN A 32 23.06 15.64 -17.02
C ASN A 32 22.54 14.49 -16.15
N ALA A 33 23.11 14.34 -14.96
CA ALA A 33 22.68 13.41 -13.94
C ALA A 33 21.73 14.07 -12.92
N ALA A 34 20.80 14.91 -13.40
CA ALA A 34 19.87 15.62 -12.56
C ALA A 34 18.85 14.68 -11.91
N SER A 35 18.26 15.15 -10.83
CA SER A 35 17.21 14.53 -10.04
C SER A 35 15.85 14.59 -10.76
N VAL A 36 15.76 13.97 -11.93
CA VAL A 36 14.51 13.85 -12.69
C VAL A 36 13.97 12.45 -12.55
N PHE A 37 12.64 12.31 -12.51
CA PHE A 37 11.90 11.09 -12.20
C PHE A 37 12.08 10.60 -10.76
N THR A 38 11.06 9.97 -10.22
CA THR A 38 11.10 9.24 -8.96
C THR A 38 10.67 7.78 -9.14
N GLY A 39 11.11 6.92 -8.23
CA GLY A 39 10.96 5.47 -8.38
C GLY A 39 12.05 4.85 -9.26
N LYS A 40 13.18 5.55 -9.40
CA LYS A 40 14.36 5.04 -10.11
C LYS A 40 14.97 3.84 -9.39
N GLY A 41 15.64 2.96 -10.13
CA GLY A 41 16.55 1.99 -9.54
C GLY A 41 17.73 2.67 -8.83
N LEU A 42 18.35 1.99 -7.86
CA LEU A 42 19.45 2.53 -7.05
C LEU A 42 20.63 3.02 -7.90
N SER A 43 20.93 2.34 -9.01
CA SER A 43 21.99 2.72 -9.94
C SER A 43 21.74 4.06 -10.66
N PHE A 44 20.48 4.54 -10.64
CA PHE A 44 20.08 5.83 -11.21
C PHE A 44 19.82 6.90 -10.13
N GLY A 45 20.20 6.64 -8.89
CA GLY A 45 19.95 7.55 -7.78
C GLY A 45 18.57 7.39 -7.14
N GLY A 46 17.96 6.22 -7.26
CA GLY A 46 16.72 5.88 -6.57
C GLY A 46 16.88 5.76 -5.07
N SER A 47 15.79 5.82 -4.33
CA SER A 47 15.75 5.66 -2.88
C SER A 47 15.42 4.22 -2.48
N LEU A 48 16.06 3.74 -1.42
CA LEU A 48 15.57 2.58 -0.66
C LEU A 48 14.17 2.86 -0.12
N ILE A 49 13.41 1.82 0.21
CA ILE A 49 12.01 1.91 0.67
C ILE A 49 11.03 2.45 -0.39
N ARG A 50 11.46 2.93 -1.56
CA ARG A 50 10.52 3.46 -2.56
C ARG A 50 9.53 2.41 -3.08
N PRO A 51 9.93 1.16 -3.38
CA PRO A 51 8.99 0.10 -3.72
C PRO A 51 8.00 -0.21 -2.60
N GLU A 52 8.45 -0.21 -1.36
CA GLU A 52 7.68 -0.57 -0.17
C GLU A 52 6.74 0.56 0.29
N ALA A 53 7.09 1.80 -0.04
CA ALA A 53 6.60 3.00 0.62
C ALA A 53 5.07 3.15 0.66
N THR A 54 4.36 2.79 -0.40
CA THR A 54 2.90 2.92 -0.43
C THR A 54 2.26 1.90 0.52
N GLY A 55 2.66 0.64 0.45
CA GLY A 55 2.17 -0.42 1.33
C GLY A 55 2.52 -0.15 2.79
N TYR A 56 3.78 0.18 3.08
CA TYR A 56 4.24 0.53 4.43
C TYR A 56 3.50 1.74 4.98
N GLY A 57 3.39 2.81 4.18
CA GLY A 57 2.68 4.03 4.57
C GLY A 57 1.21 3.78 4.91
N THR A 58 0.53 2.94 4.12
CA THR A 58 -0.86 2.55 4.39
C THR A 58 -1.00 1.86 5.75
N VAL A 59 -0.10 0.93 6.06
CA VAL A 59 -0.11 0.22 7.34
C VAL A 59 0.25 1.16 8.50
N TYR A 60 1.25 2.04 8.34
CA TYR A 60 1.59 3.03 9.36
C TYR A 60 0.42 3.97 9.66
N PHE A 61 -0.27 4.46 8.61
CA PHE A 61 -1.44 5.30 8.79
C PHE A 61 -2.57 4.57 9.52
N ALA A 62 -2.86 3.33 9.12
CA ALA A 62 -3.88 2.49 9.78
C ALA A 62 -3.53 2.20 11.25
N ASP A 63 -2.25 1.99 11.57
CA ASP A 63 -1.80 1.79 12.95
C ASP A 63 -2.01 3.05 13.82
N GLU A 64 -1.74 4.24 13.27
CA GLU A 64 -2.06 5.50 13.96
C GLU A 64 -3.58 5.66 14.18
N MET A 65 -4.41 5.26 13.21
CA MET A 65 -5.88 5.26 13.40
C MET A 65 -6.29 4.31 14.52
N LEU A 66 -5.77 3.09 14.55
CA LEU A 66 -6.06 2.10 15.60
C LEU A 66 -5.64 2.60 16.98
N LYS A 67 -4.51 3.30 17.10
CA LYS A 67 -4.03 3.91 18.34
C LYS A 67 -5.03 4.91 18.93
N THR A 68 -5.83 5.60 18.11
CA THR A 68 -6.90 6.50 18.61
C THR A 68 -7.95 5.76 19.44
N ARG A 69 -8.05 4.43 19.25
CA ARG A 69 -8.95 3.54 20.02
C ARG A 69 -8.21 2.59 20.96
N GLY A 70 -6.94 2.87 21.26
CA GLY A 70 -6.12 2.03 22.14
C GLY A 70 -5.82 0.64 21.56
N LYS A 71 -5.86 0.50 20.23
CA LYS A 71 -5.61 -0.75 19.50
C LYS A 71 -4.32 -0.65 18.67
N SER A 72 -3.87 -1.78 18.13
CA SER A 72 -2.73 -1.89 17.21
C SER A 72 -2.95 -3.07 16.27
N PHE A 73 -2.07 -3.26 15.31
CA PHE A 73 -2.10 -4.42 14.40
C PHE A 73 -1.88 -5.77 15.11
N LYS A 74 -1.24 -5.76 16.29
CA LYS A 74 -0.86 -7.00 16.99
C LYS A 74 -2.06 -7.90 17.27
N GLY A 75 -2.02 -9.11 16.69
CA GLY A 75 -3.07 -10.13 16.83
C GLY A 75 -4.32 -9.89 15.99
N MET A 76 -4.41 -8.80 15.24
CA MET A 76 -5.54 -8.51 14.38
C MET A 76 -5.53 -9.35 13.11
N ARG A 77 -6.70 -9.72 12.63
CA ARG A 77 -6.90 -10.34 11.30
C ARG A 77 -7.00 -9.24 10.24
N VAL A 78 -6.26 -9.40 9.16
CA VAL A 78 -6.18 -8.42 8.08
C VAL A 78 -6.55 -9.02 6.74
N SER A 79 -7.44 -8.36 6.00
CA SER A 79 -7.71 -8.64 4.61
C SER A 79 -6.98 -7.60 3.74
N VAL A 80 -6.25 -8.09 2.74
CA VAL A 80 -5.61 -7.24 1.72
C VAL A 80 -6.18 -7.63 0.37
N SER A 81 -6.64 -6.66 -0.42
CA SER A 81 -6.92 -6.87 -1.83
C SER A 81 -5.71 -6.54 -2.68
N GLY A 82 -5.68 -7.09 -3.89
CA GLY A 82 -4.50 -6.96 -4.74
C GLY A 82 -3.42 -7.98 -4.42
N SER A 83 -2.44 -8.05 -5.30
CA SER A 83 -1.24 -8.88 -5.18
C SER A 83 -0.03 -8.21 -5.86
N GLY A 84 -0.19 -6.94 -6.23
CA GLY A 84 0.87 -6.10 -6.78
C GLY A 84 1.75 -5.50 -5.68
N ASN A 85 2.55 -4.51 -6.07
CA ASN A 85 3.55 -3.89 -5.21
C ASN A 85 2.96 -3.39 -3.88
N VAL A 86 1.89 -2.61 -3.93
CA VAL A 86 1.24 -2.04 -2.73
C VAL A 86 0.76 -3.14 -1.78
N ALA A 87 0.07 -4.15 -2.32
CA ALA A 87 -0.46 -5.25 -1.53
C ALA A 87 0.64 -6.10 -0.89
N GLN A 88 1.71 -6.46 -1.64
CA GLN A 88 2.83 -7.25 -1.14
C GLN A 88 3.48 -6.60 0.08
N TYR A 89 3.75 -5.30 0.00
CA TYR A 89 4.39 -4.56 1.08
C TYR A 89 3.44 -4.17 2.21
N ALA A 90 2.13 -4.04 1.95
CA ALA A 90 1.14 -3.94 3.01
C ALA A 90 1.07 -5.24 3.83
N VAL A 91 1.11 -6.41 3.16
CA VAL A 91 1.19 -7.73 3.82
C VAL A 91 2.45 -7.82 4.68
N GLU A 92 3.61 -7.47 4.12
CA GLU A 92 4.89 -7.52 4.82
C GLU A 92 4.88 -6.68 6.10
N LYS A 93 4.50 -5.40 5.98
CA LYS A 93 4.49 -4.50 7.14
C LYS A 93 3.43 -4.85 8.17
N ALA A 94 2.25 -5.31 7.75
CA ALA A 94 1.21 -5.77 8.68
C ALA A 94 1.68 -6.99 9.50
N MET A 95 2.39 -7.94 8.87
CA MET A 95 3.01 -9.06 9.58
C MET A 95 4.10 -8.60 10.55
N GLU A 96 4.96 -7.65 10.16
CA GLU A 96 5.98 -7.08 11.06
C GLU A 96 5.36 -6.44 12.31
N LEU A 97 4.19 -5.82 12.18
CA LEU A 97 3.44 -5.27 13.31
C LEU A 97 2.64 -6.33 14.10
N GLY A 98 2.79 -7.60 13.76
CA GLY A 98 2.21 -8.73 14.47
C GLY A 98 0.78 -9.07 14.09
N ALA A 99 0.29 -8.62 12.93
CA ALA A 99 -1.01 -9.00 12.42
C ALA A 99 -0.99 -10.35 11.71
N LYS A 100 -2.17 -10.94 11.59
CA LYS A 100 -2.44 -12.14 10.79
C LYS A 100 -3.12 -11.73 9.48
N VAL A 101 -2.34 -11.63 8.41
CA VAL A 101 -2.89 -11.35 7.08
C VAL A 101 -3.45 -12.64 6.49
N VAL A 102 -4.73 -12.65 6.14
CA VAL A 102 -5.45 -13.87 5.73
C VAL A 102 -5.87 -13.88 4.27
N THR A 103 -5.82 -12.75 3.56
CA THR A 103 -6.18 -12.71 2.13
C THR A 103 -5.19 -11.91 1.30
N VAL A 104 -5.05 -12.29 0.04
CA VAL A 104 -4.63 -11.44 -1.08
C VAL A 104 -5.48 -11.81 -2.30
N SER A 105 -5.61 -10.90 -3.26
CA SER A 105 -6.48 -11.11 -4.42
C SER A 105 -5.89 -10.53 -5.70
N ASP A 106 -6.42 -10.93 -6.83
CA ASP A 106 -6.26 -10.24 -8.11
C ASP A 106 -7.49 -10.47 -9.00
N SER A 107 -7.41 -10.15 -10.28
CA SER A 107 -8.51 -10.34 -11.22
C SER A 107 -8.92 -11.81 -11.43
N SER A 108 -8.14 -12.79 -10.99
CA SER A 108 -8.50 -14.21 -11.03
C SER A 108 -9.37 -14.63 -9.84
N GLY A 109 -9.29 -13.93 -8.72
CA GLY A 109 -10.03 -14.21 -7.48
C GLY A 109 -9.25 -13.89 -6.23
N THR A 110 -9.61 -14.55 -5.13
CA THR A 110 -9.03 -14.35 -3.79
C THR A 110 -8.47 -15.65 -3.25
N ILE A 111 -7.27 -15.59 -2.67
CA ILE A 111 -6.76 -16.64 -1.78
C ILE A 111 -7.13 -16.32 -0.34
N ILE A 112 -7.50 -17.35 0.42
CA ILE A 112 -7.86 -17.27 1.83
C ILE A 112 -6.97 -18.24 2.59
N ASP A 113 -6.07 -17.71 3.40
CA ASP A 113 -5.15 -18.46 4.23
C ASP A 113 -5.49 -18.25 5.70
N GLU A 114 -6.28 -19.17 6.26
CA GLU A 114 -6.73 -19.09 7.65
C GLU A 114 -5.58 -19.16 8.66
N ASP A 115 -4.44 -19.77 8.29
CA ASP A 115 -3.23 -19.80 9.11
C ASP A 115 -2.46 -18.48 9.05
N GLY A 116 -2.75 -17.67 8.04
CA GLY A 116 -2.12 -16.38 7.77
C GLY A 116 -0.85 -16.50 6.93
N PHE A 117 -0.47 -15.37 6.35
CA PHE A 117 0.80 -15.24 5.63
C PHE A 117 1.99 -15.34 6.59
N THR A 118 3.08 -15.89 6.07
CA THR A 118 4.42 -15.86 6.68
C THR A 118 5.40 -15.25 5.69
N PRO A 119 6.63 -14.87 6.10
CA PRO A 119 7.65 -14.39 5.17
C PRO A 119 7.90 -15.35 3.99
N GLU A 120 7.88 -16.66 4.24
CA GLU A 120 8.09 -17.69 3.21
C GLU A 120 6.93 -17.73 2.22
N LYS A 121 5.69 -17.66 2.72
CA LYS A 121 4.48 -17.59 1.88
C LYS A 121 4.46 -16.32 1.04
N LEU A 122 4.85 -15.18 1.62
CA LEU A 122 4.96 -13.91 0.90
C LEU A 122 6.05 -13.99 -0.18
N ALA A 123 7.18 -14.61 0.10
CA ALA A 123 8.25 -14.80 -0.89
C ALA A 123 7.76 -15.63 -2.10
N ILE A 124 6.95 -16.69 -1.87
CA ILE A 124 6.32 -17.45 -2.95
C ILE A 124 5.36 -16.58 -3.76
N LEU A 125 4.55 -15.74 -3.10
CA LEU A 125 3.65 -14.81 -3.80
C LEU A 125 4.44 -13.81 -4.66
N MET A 126 5.50 -13.23 -4.11
CA MET A 126 6.38 -12.32 -4.83
C MET A 126 7.05 -12.98 -6.02
N ASP A 127 7.51 -14.24 -5.89
CA ASP A 127 8.07 -15.00 -7.01
C ASP A 127 7.03 -15.20 -8.13
N VAL A 128 5.83 -15.65 -7.78
CA VAL A 128 4.73 -15.82 -8.75
C VAL A 128 4.41 -14.52 -9.47
N LYS A 129 4.31 -13.41 -8.73
CA LYS A 129 3.86 -12.12 -9.29
C LYS A 129 4.96 -11.37 -10.05
N ASN A 130 6.16 -11.31 -9.48
CA ASN A 130 7.20 -10.39 -9.94
C ASN A 130 8.16 -11.05 -10.94
N HIS A 131 8.39 -12.37 -10.82
CA HIS A 131 9.28 -13.10 -11.73
C HIS A 131 8.52 -13.85 -12.83
N HIS A 132 7.38 -14.47 -12.47
CA HIS A 132 6.60 -15.26 -13.42
C HIS A 132 5.40 -14.53 -14.00
N TYR A 133 5.07 -13.31 -13.53
CA TYR A 133 3.90 -12.53 -13.96
C TYR A 133 2.58 -13.30 -13.86
N GLY A 134 2.53 -14.26 -12.91
CA GLY A 134 1.41 -15.15 -12.68
C GLY A 134 0.25 -14.49 -11.92
N ARG A 135 -0.75 -15.30 -11.61
CA ARG A 135 -1.95 -14.92 -10.86
C ARG A 135 -1.93 -15.51 -9.45
N VAL A 136 -2.81 -15.01 -8.58
CA VAL A 136 -3.00 -15.63 -7.24
C VAL A 136 -3.52 -17.06 -7.32
N SER A 137 -4.19 -17.44 -8.41
CA SER A 137 -4.53 -18.84 -8.72
C SER A 137 -3.30 -19.74 -8.86
N ASP A 138 -2.21 -19.22 -9.44
CA ASP A 138 -0.95 -19.98 -9.59
C ASP A 138 -0.26 -20.16 -8.23
N TYR A 139 -0.34 -19.13 -7.37
CA TYR A 139 0.10 -19.24 -5.98
C TYR A 139 -0.69 -20.32 -5.25
N ALA A 140 -2.03 -20.32 -5.37
CA ALA A 140 -2.88 -21.33 -4.73
C ALA A 140 -2.56 -22.75 -5.22
N ALA A 141 -2.30 -22.91 -6.53
CA ALA A 141 -1.87 -24.19 -7.09
C ALA A 141 -0.54 -24.69 -6.53
N ARG A 142 0.41 -23.78 -6.23
CA ARG A 142 1.71 -24.14 -5.63
C ARG A 142 1.64 -24.45 -4.13
N THR A 143 0.74 -23.79 -3.41
CA THR A 143 0.71 -23.84 -1.93
C THR A 143 -0.43 -24.70 -1.37
N GLY A 144 -1.42 -25.00 -2.18
CA GLY A 144 -2.64 -25.72 -1.75
C GLY A 144 -3.58 -24.87 -0.88
N VAL A 145 -3.35 -23.55 -0.77
CA VAL A 145 -4.22 -22.64 -0.03
C VAL A 145 -5.59 -22.51 -0.71
N LYS A 146 -6.63 -22.22 0.07
CA LYS A 146 -7.98 -22.03 -0.47
C LYS A 146 -8.00 -20.88 -1.47
N PHE A 147 -8.60 -21.12 -2.63
CA PHE A 147 -8.79 -20.13 -3.70
C PHE A 147 -10.26 -20.04 -4.09
N GLU A 148 -10.76 -18.82 -4.19
CA GLU A 148 -12.13 -18.52 -4.63
C GLU A 148 -12.06 -17.69 -5.92
N ALA A 149 -12.40 -18.34 -7.03
CA ALA A 149 -12.33 -17.74 -8.37
C ALA A 149 -13.34 -16.60 -8.55
N GLY A 150 -12.89 -15.47 -9.07
CA GLY A 150 -13.73 -14.32 -9.40
C GLY A 150 -14.36 -13.61 -8.20
N VAL A 151 -13.96 -13.95 -6.97
CA VAL A 151 -14.51 -13.37 -5.74
C VAL A 151 -13.54 -12.38 -5.12
N ARG A 152 -14.07 -11.25 -4.63
CA ARG A 152 -13.32 -10.25 -3.87
C ARG A 152 -13.20 -10.66 -2.39
N PRO A 153 -12.20 -10.17 -1.62
CA PRO A 153 -11.92 -10.67 -0.27
C PRO A 153 -12.87 -10.14 0.82
N TRP A 154 -13.81 -9.27 0.52
CA TRP A 154 -14.55 -8.48 1.50
C TRP A 154 -15.59 -9.26 2.31
N HIS A 155 -15.89 -10.48 1.92
CA HIS A 155 -16.76 -11.38 2.68
C HIS A 155 -16.04 -12.10 3.84
N VAL A 156 -14.70 -12.08 3.85
CA VAL A 156 -13.90 -12.74 4.88
C VAL A 156 -13.92 -11.92 6.17
N PRO A 157 -14.29 -12.51 7.33
CA PRO A 157 -14.29 -11.78 8.59
C PRO A 157 -12.88 -11.36 9.02
N VAL A 158 -12.67 -10.05 9.18
CA VAL A 158 -11.39 -9.45 9.58
C VAL A 158 -11.59 -8.21 10.44
N ASP A 159 -10.56 -7.84 11.19
CA ASP A 159 -10.53 -6.61 11.97
C ASP A 159 -10.13 -5.39 11.13
N ILE A 160 -9.26 -5.62 10.14
CA ILE A 160 -8.70 -4.56 9.30
C ILE A 160 -8.83 -4.96 7.84
N ALA A 161 -9.29 -4.04 6.99
CA ALA A 161 -9.31 -4.20 5.54
C ALA A 161 -8.41 -3.16 4.87
N LEU A 162 -7.52 -3.62 3.99
CA LEU A 162 -6.59 -2.80 3.22
C LEU A 162 -6.85 -2.97 1.73
N PRO A 163 -7.69 -2.11 1.13
CA PRO A 163 -7.93 -2.12 -0.31
C PRO A 163 -6.68 -1.62 -1.07
N CYS A 164 -5.97 -2.56 -1.73
CA CYS A 164 -4.67 -2.31 -2.36
C CYS A 164 -4.63 -2.72 -3.84
N ALA A 165 -5.79 -2.94 -4.50
CA ALA A 165 -5.84 -3.39 -5.89
C ALA A 165 -6.14 -2.24 -6.85
N THR A 166 -7.40 -1.91 -7.07
CA THR A 166 -7.82 -0.98 -8.11
C THR A 166 -8.94 -0.04 -7.65
N GLN A 167 -9.21 0.98 -8.49
CA GLN A 167 -10.34 1.89 -8.28
C GLN A 167 -11.67 1.13 -8.26
N ASN A 168 -12.58 1.59 -7.38
CA ASN A 168 -13.96 1.08 -7.27
C ASN A 168 -14.05 -0.43 -7.05
N GLU A 169 -13.08 -1.02 -6.40
CA GLU A 169 -13.08 -2.44 -6.08
C GLU A 169 -13.92 -2.80 -4.84
N LEU A 170 -14.31 -1.81 -4.05
CA LEU A 170 -15.10 -1.96 -2.84
C LEU A 170 -16.36 -1.10 -2.95
N ASP A 171 -17.50 -1.76 -3.21
CA ASP A 171 -18.80 -1.10 -3.32
C ASP A 171 -19.57 -1.09 -1.99
N GLU A 172 -20.80 -0.55 -2.00
CA GLU A 172 -21.64 -0.44 -0.80
C GLU A 172 -21.96 -1.83 -0.21
N ASN A 173 -22.22 -2.84 -1.05
CA ASN A 173 -22.53 -4.20 -0.58
C ASN A 173 -21.31 -4.82 0.12
N ASP A 174 -20.14 -4.63 -0.46
CA ASP A 174 -18.87 -5.05 0.15
C ASP A 174 -18.63 -4.37 1.51
N ALA A 175 -18.91 -3.06 1.57
CA ALA A 175 -18.80 -2.30 2.82
C ALA A 175 -19.77 -2.83 3.89
N GLN A 176 -21.02 -3.11 3.53
CA GLN A 176 -22.01 -3.70 4.45
C GLN A 176 -21.58 -5.08 4.95
N LEU A 177 -20.94 -5.90 4.10
CA LEU A 177 -20.39 -7.20 4.52
C LEU A 177 -19.25 -7.03 5.54
N LEU A 178 -18.31 -6.13 5.28
CA LEU A 178 -17.22 -5.83 6.21
C LEU A 178 -17.74 -5.30 7.55
N ILE A 179 -18.72 -4.38 7.53
CA ILE A 179 -19.35 -3.83 8.73
C ILE A 179 -20.05 -4.93 9.52
N LYS A 180 -20.86 -5.76 8.85
CA LYS A 180 -21.55 -6.92 9.46
C LYS A 180 -20.57 -7.89 10.10
N ASN A 181 -19.41 -8.08 9.49
CA ASN A 181 -18.35 -8.96 10.00
C ASN A 181 -17.49 -8.30 11.09
N GLY A 182 -17.77 -7.05 11.47
CA GLY A 182 -17.14 -6.38 12.59
C GLY A 182 -15.80 -5.70 12.27
N VAL A 183 -15.58 -5.29 11.03
CA VAL A 183 -14.35 -4.55 10.66
C VAL A 183 -14.20 -3.28 11.50
N LEU A 184 -13.00 -3.04 12.02
CA LEU A 184 -12.67 -1.89 12.87
C LEU A 184 -12.05 -0.74 12.07
N CYS A 185 -11.24 -1.10 11.07
CA CYS A 185 -10.45 -0.13 10.31
C CYS A 185 -10.40 -0.53 8.83
N VAL A 186 -10.62 0.45 7.96
CA VAL A 186 -10.42 0.36 6.51
C VAL A 186 -9.48 1.48 6.09
N ALA A 187 -8.31 1.13 5.55
CA ALA A 187 -7.33 2.11 5.06
C ALA A 187 -6.93 1.79 3.62
N GLU A 188 -7.16 2.74 2.73
CA GLU A 188 -6.97 2.56 1.30
C GLU A 188 -5.49 2.66 0.90
N GLY A 189 -4.95 1.57 0.35
CA GLY A 189 -3.62 1.55 -0.27
C GLY A 189 -3.64 1.89 -1.76
N ALA A 190 -4.75 1.57 -2.45
CA ALA A 190 -4.98 1.95 -3.83
C ALA A 190 -5.53 3.38 -3.95
N ASN A 191 -5.58 3.89 -5.17
CA ASN A 191 -6.22 5.16 -5.48
C ASN A 191 -7.74 4.95 -5.64
N MET A 192 -8.53 5.53 -4.74
CA MET A 192 -9.99 5.54 -4.80
C MET A 192 -10.62 4.12 -4.93
N PRO A 193 -10.23 3.15 -4.10
CA PRO A 193 -10.76 1.79 -4.21
C PRO A 193 -12.20 1.65 -3.73
N SER A 194 -12.63 2.48 -2.76
CA SER A 194 -14.01 2.48 -2.27
C SER A 194 -14.88 3.45 -3.05
N THR A 195 -16.11 3.04 -3.34
CA THR A 195 -17.11 3.96 -3.88
C THR A 195 -17.54 4.98 -2.82
N ILE A 196 -18.19 6.06 -3.25
CA ILE A 196 -18.69 7.08 -2.32
C ILE A 196 -19.70 6.49 -1.35
N GLU A 197 -20.54 5.58 -1.82
CA GLU A 197 -21.56 4.88 -1.03
C GLU A 197 -20.90 3.98 0.05
N ALA A 198 -19.85 3.26 -0.32
CA ALA A 198 -19.07 2.46 0.61
C ALA A 198 -18.41 3.33 1.70
N ALA A 199 -17.79 4.44 1.32
CA ALA A 199 -17.18 5.39 2.27
C ALA A 199 -18.20 5.94 3.26
N LYS A 200 -19.39 6.34 2.78
CA LYS A 200 -20.50 6.80 3.64
C LYS A 200 -21.01 5.70 4.58
N ALA A 201 -21.07 4.46 4.11
CA ALA A 201 -21.48 3.32 4.94
C ALA A 201 -20.49 3.11 6.10
N PHE A 202 -19.18 3.16 5.85
CA PHE A 202 -18.14 3.06 6.90
C PHE A 202 -18.25 4.21 7.89
N GLU A 203 -18.44 5.45 7.42
CA GLU A 203 -18.61 6.62 8.29
C GLU A 203 -19.85 6.48 9.18
N ALA A 204 -21.00 6.10 8.60
CA ALA A 204 -22.25 5.90 9.34
C ALA A 204 -22.16 4.78 10.39
N ALA A 205 -21.40 3.74 10.12
CA ALA A 205 -21.16 2.63 11.05
C ALA A 205 -20.07 2.93 12.09
N GLY A 206 -19.42 4.10 12.03
CA GLY A 206 -18.33 4.46 12.94
C GLY A 206 -17.06 3.62 12.75
N VAL A 207 -16.87 3.02 11.58
CA VAL A 207 -15.62 2.35 11.22
C VAL A 207 -14.52 3.38 11.02
N LEU A 208 -13.30 3.10 11.47
CA LEU A 208 -12.15 3.93 11.16
C LEU A 208 -11.85 3.82 9.65
N TYR A 209 -12.18 4.84 8.89
CA TYR A 209 -12.00 4.86 7.44
C TYR A 209 -11.00 5.94 7.01
N ALA A 210 -10.02 5.56 6.19
CA ALA A 210 -9.04 6.47 5.61
C ALA A 210 -9.06 6.41 4.08
N PRO A 211 -9.37 7.52 3.40
CA PRO A 211 -9.28 7.60 1.94
C PRO A 211 -7.81 7.53 1.47
N GLY A 212 -7.59 6.99 0.28
CA GLY A 212 -6.27 6.76 -0.30
C GLY A 212 -5.39 7.99 -0.31
N LYS A 213 -5.92 9.17 -0.63
CA LYS A 213 -5.13 10.43 -0.65
C LYS A 213 -4.46 10.78 0.70
N ALA A 214 -4.86 10.16 1.80
CA ALA A 214 -4.18 10.28 3.10
C ALA A 214 -3.38 9.01 3.41
N SER A 215 -4.03 7.83 3.37
CA SER A 215 -3.41 6.57 3.79
C SER A 215 -2.34 6.05 2.83
N ASN A 216 -2.47 6.27 1.52
CA ASN A 216 -1.47 5.81 0.54
C ASN A 216 -0.35 6.83 0.24
N ALA A 217 -0.30 7.95 0.95
CA ALA A 217 0.66 9.02 0.72
C ALA A 217 2.15 8.61 0.92
N GLY A 218 2.41 7.41 1.44
CA GLY A 218 3.77 6.90 1.62
C GLY A 218 4.58 6.87 0.34
N GLY A 219 3.96 6.51 -0.78
CA GLY A 219 4.63 6.49 -2.09
C GLY A 219 5.13 7.87 -2.51
N VAL A 220 4.27 8.88 -2.48
CA VAL A 220 4.64 10.25 -2.85
C VAL A 220 5.58 10.87 -1.81
N ALA A 221 5.42 10.55 -0.53
CA ALA A 221 6.34 11.00 0.52
C ALA A 221 7.77 10.51 0.25
N THR A 222 7.93 9.22 -0.05
CA THR A 222 9.26 8.66 -0.36
C THR A 222 9.80 9.15 -1.71
N SER A 223 8.94 9.49 -2.66
CA SER A 223 9.36 10.22 -3.87
C SER A 223 10.00 11.58 -3.52
N GLY A 224 9.40 12.34 -2.60
CA GLY A 224 9.98 13.58 -2.07
C GLY A 224 11.31 13.35 -1.36
N LEU A 225 11.42 12.26 -0.58
CA LEU A 225 12.70 11.88 0.05
C LEU A 225 13.77 11.50 -0.99
N GLU A 226 13.39 10.81 -2.08
CA GLU A 226 14.28 10.50 -3.20
C GLU A 226 14.81 11.78 -3.87
N MET A 227 13.89 12.73 -4.14
CA MET A 227 14.28 14.04 -4.68
C MET A 227 15.25 14.76 -3.75
N SER A 228 15.01 14.73 -2.44
CA SER A 228 15.90 15.35 -1.44
C SER A 228 17.27 14.69 -1.42
N GLN A 229 17.37 13.37 -1.41
CA GLN A 229 18.62 12.62 -1.50
C GLN A 229 19.39 12.97 -2.77
N ASN A 230 18.69 13.08 -3.90
CA ASN A 230 19.32 13.45 -5.17
C ASN A 230 19.85 14.89 -5.15
N ALA A 231 19.10 15.84 -4.60
CA ALA A 231 19.50 17.25 -4.52
C ALA A 231 20.76 17.45 -3.68
N ILE A 232 20.87 16.74 -2.55
CA ILE A 232 22.04 16.82 -1.67
C ILE A 232 23.14 15.81 -2.03
N ARG A 233 22.89 14.93 -3.02
CA ARG A 233 23.81 13.88 -3.51
C ARG A 233 24.26 12.90 -2.43
N ILE A 234 23.35 12.54 -1.54
CA ILE A 234 23.56 11.55 -0.48
C ILE A 234 22.49 10.47 -0.60
N SER A 235 22.87 9.22 -0.36
CA SER A 235 21.93 8.10 -0.20
C SER A 235 21.76 7.80 1.28
N TRP A 236 20.51 7.71 1.73
CA TRP A 236 20.17 7.30 3.09
C TRP A 236 20.05 5.77 3.16
N THR A 237 20.29 5.22 4.35
CA THR A 237 20.08 3.81 4.62
C THR A 237 18.58 3.47 4.60
N ARG A 238 18.27 2.16 4.56
CA ARG A 238 16.90 1.68 4.60
C ARG A 238 16.17 2.15 5.87
N GLU A 239 16.86 2.08 7.00
CA GLU A 239 16.35 2.47 8.30
C GLU A 239 16.07 3.98 8.38
N GLU A 240 16.95 4.79 7.81
CA GLU A 240 16.76 6.24 7.77
C GLU A 240 15.55 6.63 6.93
N VAL A 241 15.37 6.02 5.76
CA VAL A 241 14.22 6.31 4.90
C VAL A 241 12.93 5.81 5.55
N ASP A 242 12.91 4.60 6.13
CA ASP A 242 11.71 4.04 6.78
C ASP A 242 11.30 4.86 8.01
N ALA A 243 12.25 5.29 8.82
CA ALA A 243 11.97 6.17 9.97
C ALA A 243 11.37 7.53 9.54
N ARG A 244 11.86 8.10 8.43
CA ARG A 244 11.31 9.34 7.86
C ARG A 244 9.91 9.11 7.30
N LEU A 245 9.68 8.00 6.61
CA LEU A 245 8.37 7.61 6.10
C LEU A 245 7.37 7.47 7.25
N LEU A 246 7.71 6.73 8.30
CA LEU A 246 6.87 6.60 9.49
C LEU A 246 6.51 7.98 10.07
N HIS A 247 7.51 8.84 10.27
CA HIS A 247 7.30 10.19 10.80
C HIS A 247 6.36 11.03 9.92
N ILE A 248 6.51 10.95 8.60
CA ILE A 248 5.64 11.66 7.66
C ILE A 248 4.20 11.14 7.77
N MET A 249 3.99 9.81 7.80
CA MET A 249 2.65 9.23 7.90
C MET A 249 1.96 9.59 9.23
N GLN A 250 2.71 9.63 10.33
CA GLN A 250 2.24 10.13 11.62
C GLN A 250 1.83 11.60 11.54
N GLY A 251 2.64 12.42 10.87
CA GLY A 251 2.33 13.84 10.66
C GLY A 251 1.06 14.05 9.81
N ILE A 252 0.87 13.24 8.76
CA ILE A 252 -0.34 13.28 7.92
C ILE A 252 -1.56 12.90 8.77
N HIS A 253 -1.49 11.82 9.54
CA HIS A 253 -2.58 11.40 10.42
C HIS A 253 -2.91 12.47 11.47
N ALA A 254 -1.90 13.06 12.12
CA ALA A 254 -2.09 14.15 13.07
C ALA A 254 -2.77 15.38 12.42
N ALA A 255 -2.40 15.70 11.18
CA ALA A 255 -3.05 16.77 10.42
C ALA A 255 -4.52 16.44 10.10
N CYS A 256 -4.83 15.19 9.73
CA CYS A 256 -6.20 14.74 9.52
C CYS A 256 -7.04 14.90 10.80
N LEU A 257 -6.52 14.50 11.95
CA LEU A 257 -7.22 14.69 13.24
C LEU A 257 -7.42 16.17 13.56
N LYS A 258 -6.38 17.00 13.35
CA LYS A 258 -6.44 18.42 13.69
C LYS A 258 -7.48 19.18 12.85
N TYR A 259 -7.54 18.90 11.56
CA TYR A 259 -8.39 19.66 10.62
C TYR A 259 -9.69 18.96 10.26
N GLY A 260 -9.79 17.64 10.43
CA GLY A 260 -10.97 16.84 10.11
C GLY A 260 -11.93 16.64 11.28
N LYS A 261 -11.52 16.95 12.51
CA LYS A 261 -12.37 16.77 13.68
C LYS A 261 -13.60 17.65 13.61
N ARG A 262 -14.77 17.04 13.71
CA ARG A 262 -16.06 17.73 13.77
C ARG A 262 -16.43 18.08 15.21
N ALA A 263 -17.47 18.93 15.39
CA ALA A 263 -17.94 19.36 16.72
C ALA A 263 -18.48 18.21 17.59
N ASP A 264 -18.91 17.14 16.93
CA ASP A 264 -19.41 15.92 17.59
C ASP A 264 -18.29 14.91 17.95
N GLY A 265 -17.05 15.27 17.61
CA GLY A 265 -15.87 14.43 17.94
C GLY A 265 -15.61 13.32 16.97
#